data_c30c86ad9321621002b2517d41f8f83d
#
_entry.id   c30c86ad9321621002b2517d41f8f83d
#
_cell.length_a   1.000
_cell.length_b   1.000
_cell.length_c   1.000
_cell.angle_alpha   90.00
_cell.angle_beta   90.00
_cell.angle_gamma   90.00
#
_symmetry.space_group_name_H-M   'P 1'
#
loop_
_entity.id
_entity.type
_entity.pdbx_description
1 polymer ?
#
loop_
_entity_poly.entity_id
_entity_poly.type
_entity_poly.pdbx_seq_one_letter_code
_entity_poly.pdbx_strand_id
1 'polypeptide(L)'
;MKKDWAIWLWCALLFLAGVTWGSIRLKTDFYTVSNVHDLFEILSSGATVIAVILAAFSINAWRSQIKAESDHELARKLAVSVLKHKESIQAAYTDMQFCVNNCIVGFEGLPPDLLRTITDSCIVRMDKAMNERAELLTLLLEARALWGERLSNSLGEFVSTCENFYGAVRLFSVAIGPERTFEQQDAYKRRIIELGEEYSAAGWEEGKILSKASQLSQFAHDYIQSKLLK
;
A
#
# COMPACT_ATOMS: atom_id res chain seq x y z
N MET A 1 -13.07 0.48 21.03
CA MET A 1 -13.67 1.19 22.19
C MET A 1 -14.23 0.30 23.32
N LYS A 2 -14.67 -0.96 23.10
CA LYS A 2 -15.20 -1.82 24.18
C LYS A 2 -14.15 -2.42 25.13
N LYS A 3 -12.88 -2.49 24.73
CA LYS A 3 -11.81 -3.14 25.51
C LYS A 3 -11.19 -2.24 26.60
N ASP A 4 -11.28 -0.94 26.41
CA ASP A 4 -10.68 0.04 27.33
C ASP A 4 -11.53 0.24 28.58
N TRP A 5 -12.85 0.01 28.49
CA TRP A 5 -13.75 0.12 29.63
C TRP A 5 -13.47 -0.91 30.76
N ALA A 6 -13.03 -2.12 30.35
CA ALA A 6 -12.67 -3.15 31.32
C ALA A 6 -11.44 -2.76 32.18
N ILE A 7 -10.44 -2.11 31.57
CA ILE A 7 -9.24 -1.63 32.26
C ILE A 7 -9.59 -0.55 33.25
N TRP A 8 -10.44 0.39 32.85
CA TRP A 8 -10.94 1.45 33.74
C TRP A 8 -11.77 0.89 34.90
N LEU A 9 -12.58 -0.13 34.63
CA LEU A 9 -13.38 -0.80 35.67
C LEU A 9 -12.48 -1.50 36.71
N TRP A 10 -11.41 -2.19 36.25
CA TRP A 10 -10.45 -2.80 37.17
C TRP A 10 -9.66 -1.78 37.97
N CYS A 11 -9.23 -0.68 37.39
CA CYS A 11 -8.57 0.41 38.09
C CYS A 11 -9.51 1.06 39.16
N ALA A 12 -10.76 1.29 38.79
CA ALA A 12 -11.76 1.81 39.73
C ALA A 12 -12.06 0.83 40.87
N LEU A 13 -12.16 -0.47 40.59
CA LEU A 13 -12.36 -1.50 41.62
C LEU A 13 -11.17 -1.61 42.58
N LEU A 14 -9.93 -1.57 42.06
CA LEU A 14 -8.73 -1.57 42.91
C LEU A 14 -8.64 -0.31 43.75
N PHE A 15 -9.00 0.85 43.20
CA PHE A 15 -9.07 2.10 43.94
C PHE A 15 -10.13 2.04 45.06
N LEU A 16 -11.34 1.57 44.76
CA LEU A 16 -12.41 1.39 45.75
C LEU A 16 -12.03 0.36 46.83
N ALA A 17 -11.37 -0.73 46.46
CA ALA A 17 -10.86 -1.72 47.40
C ALA A 17 -9.80 -1.11 48.33
N GLY A 18 -8.92 -0.27 47.83
CA GLY A 18 -7.94 0.48 48.62
C GLY A 18 -8.58 1.46 49.59
N VAL A 19 -9.58 2.21 49.10
CA VAL A 19 -10.36 3.15 49.95
C VAL A 19 -11.15 2.42 51.04
N THR A 20 -11.84 1.33 50.72
CA THR A 20 -12.59 0.53 51.69
C THR A 20 -11.67 -0.11 52.74
N TRP A 21 -10.52 -0.65 52.32
CA TRP A 21 -9.53 -1.20 53.24
C TRP A 21 -8.93 -0.15 54.17
N GLY A 22 -8.65 1.05 53.65
CA GLY A 22 -8.22 2.20 54.45
C GLY A 22 -9.28 2.66 55.43
N SER A 23 -10.55 2.72 55.01
CA SER A 23 -11.68 3.19 55.84
C SER A 23 -12.02 2.24 57.01
N ILE A 24 -11.82 0.92 56.86
CA ILE A 24 -12.11 -0.08 57.92
C ILE A 24 -11.15 0.05 59.11
N ARG A 25 -9.95 0.60 58.91
CA ARG A 25 -8.96 0.78 59.97
C ARG A 25 -9.03 2.13 60.72
N LEU A 26 -9.84 3.07 60.23
CA LEU A 26 -9.84 4.45 60.73
C LEU A 26 -10.99 4.70 61.68
N LYS A 27 -10.73 4.64 62.97
CA LYS A 27 -11.51 5.33 63.94
C LYS A 27 -11.13 6.82 63.88
N THR A 28 -12.06 7.64 63.41
CA THR A 28 -12.35 9.07 63.67
C THR A 28 -11.29 10.17 63.56
N ASP A 29 -9.97 9.91 63.33
CA ASP A 29 -8.96 10.98 63.26
C ASP A 29 -8.24 11.07 61.90
N PHE A 30 -8.92 10.71 60.83
CA PHE A 30 -8.34 10.62 59.47
C PHE A 30 -7.79 11.94 58.93
N TYR A 31 -8.28 13.07 59.40
CA TYR A 31 -7.85 14.39 58.91
C TYR A 31 -6.88 15.13 59.84
N THR A 32 -6.46 14.54 60.94
CA THR A 32 -5.48 15.16 61.85
C THR A 32 -4.09 14.57 61.58
N VAL A 33 -3.23 15.36 60.87
CA VAL A 33 -1.81 15.07 60.75
C VAL A 33 -1.15 15.28 62.09
N SER A 34 -0.97 14.22 62.84
CA SER A 34 -0.37 14.29 64.19
C SER A 34 1.15 14.18 64.18
N ASN A 35 1.73 13.61 63.08
CA ASN A 35 3.15 13.41 62.91
C ASN A 35 3.61 13.65 61.47
N VAL A 36 4.89 14.03 61.28
CA VAL A 36 5.54 14.15 59.99
C VAL A 36 5.45 12.85 59.16
N HIS A 37 5.38 11.70 59.81
CA HIS A 37 5.21 10.39 59.18
C HIS A 37 3.88 10.28 58.43
N ASP A 38 2.77 10.72 59.07
CA ASP A 38 1.43 10.68 58.44
C ASP A 38 1.35 11.58 57.21
N LEU A 39 2.09 12.71 57.22
CA LEU A 39 2.20 13.59 56.05
C LEU A 39 2.88 12.90 54.87
N PHE A 40 3.98 12.17 55.12
CA PHE A 40 4.68 11.42 54.08
C PHE A 40 3.84 10.26 53.54
N GLU A 41 3.03 9.61 54.39
CA GLU A 41 2.13 8.54 53.96
C GLU A 41 1.01 9.02 53.04
N ILE A 42 0.41 10.18 53.36
CA ILE A 42 -0.58 10.85 52.49
C ILE A 42 0.05 11.30 51.16
N LEU A 43 1.22 11.92 51.23
CA LEU A 43 1.94 12.34 50.02
C LEU A 43 2.32 11.15 49.13
N SER A 44 2.82 10.06 49.70
CA SER A 44 3.16 8.83 49.00
C SER A 44 1.94 8.20 48.31
N SER A 45 0.82 8.13 49.04
CA SER A 45 -0.45 7.62 48.50
C SER A 45 -0.96 8.50 47.35
N GLY A 46 -0.91 9.81 47.50
CA GLY A 46 -1.27 10.77 46.44
C GLY A 46 -0.36 10.68 45.20
N ALA A 47 0.95 10.56 45.45
CA ALA A 47 1.91 10.37 44.36
C ALA A 47 1.66 9.06 43.58
N THR A 48 1.29 7.97 44.26
CA THR A 48 0.95 6.70 43.63
C THR A 48 -0.29 6.83 42.74
N VAL A 49 -1.34 7.51 43.17
CA VAL A 49 -2.54 7.75 42.36
C VAL A 49 -2.19 8.57 41.11
N ILE A 50 -1.42 9.65 41.30
CA ILE A 50 -0.97 10.47 40.16
C ILE A 50 -0.13 9.64 39.18
N ALA A 51 0.79 8.81 39.65
CA ALA A 51 1.62 7.94 38.79
C ALA A 51 0.77 6.97 37.98
N VAL A 52 -0.27 6.35 38.57
CA VAL A 52 -1.19 5.45 37.85
C VAL A 52 -1.98 6.20 36.77
N ILE A 53 -2.46 7.42 37.09
CA ILE A 53 -3.16 8.25 36.10
C ILE A 53 -2.24 8.62 34.93
N LEU A 54 -1.02 9.07 35.21
CA LEU A 54 -0.03 9.40 34.18
C LEU A 54 0.35 8.18 33.34
N ALA A 55 0.51 7.00 33.95
CA ALA A 55 0.77 5.76 33.23
C ALA A 55 -0.38 5.40 32.28
N ALA A 56 -1.63 5.55 32.71
CA ALA A 56 -2.80 5.30 31.88
C ALA A 56 -2.87 6.25 30.66
N PHE A 57 -2.60 7.54 30.84
CA PHE A 57 -2.51 8.51 29.74
C PHE A 57 -1.35 8.20 28.78
N SER A 58 -0.19 7.83 29.32
CA SER A 58 1.00 7.49 28.54
C SER A 58 0.77 6.26 27.65
N ILE A 59 0.07 5.23 28.13
CA ILE A 59 -0.28 4.04 27.34
C ILE A 59 -1.16 4.40 26.15
N ASN A 60 -2.14 5.28 26.33
CA ASN A 60 -3.02 5.70 25.25
C ASN A 60 -2.27 6.55 24.22
N ALA A 61 -1.41 7.46 24.66
CA ALA A 61 -0.56 8.25 23.78
C ALA A 61 0.39 7.36 22.97
N TRP A 62 1.03 6.39 23.62
CA TRP A 62 1.93 5.44 22.97
C TRP A 62 1.23 4.56 21.91
N ARG A 63 0.03 4.04 22.22
CA ARG A 63 -0.79 3.30 21.25
C ARG A 63 -1.14 4.13 20.01
N SER A 64 -1.50 5.40 20.22
CA SER A 64 -1.78 6.34 19.14
C SER A 64 -0.55 6.60 18.28
N GLN A 65 0.62 6.74 18.90
CA GLN A 65 1.88 6.96 18.23
C GLN A 65 2.29 5.75 17.37
N ILE A 66 2.23 4.52 17.91
CA ILE A 66 2.53 3.29 17.18
C ILE A 66 1.61 3.16 15.96
N LYS A 67 0.32 3.45 16.11
CA LYS A 67 -0.62 3.40 15.00
C LYS A 67 -0.27 4.42 13.92
N ALA A 68 0.04 5.66 14.30
CA ALA A 68 0.43 6.71 13.37
C ALA A 68 1.73 6.37 12.64
N GLU A 69 2.72 5.80 13.33
CA GLU A 69 3.98 5.36 12.74
C GLU A 69 3.79 4.22 11.73
N SER A 70 2.96 3.22 12.07
CA SER A 70 2.61 2.12 11.16
C SER A 70 1.86 2.63 9.92
N ASP A 71 0.87 3.52 10.11
CA ASP A 71 0.12 4.12 8.99
C ASP A 71 1.05 4.94 8.09
N HIS A 72 2.00 5.70 8.66
CA HIS A 72 2.96 6.50 7.92
C HIS A 72 3.97 5.63 7.15
N GLU A 73 4.47 4.55 7.74
CA GLU A 73 5.39 3.63 7.07
C GLU A 73 4.72 2.94 5.88
N LEU A 74 3.49 2.44 6.06
CA LEU A 74 2.72 1.84 4.97
C LEU A 74 2.42 2.85 3.86
N ALA A 75 2.04 4.07 4.21
CA ALA A 75 1.78 5.14 3.25
C ALA A 75 3.02 5.46 2.41
N ARG A 76 4.20 5.52 3.03
CA ARG A 76 5.48 5.74 2.34
C ARG A 76 5.82 4.60 1.39
N LYS A 77 5.68 3.34 1.82
CA LYS A 77 5.92 2.16 0.98
C LYS A 77 4.97 2.15 -0.23
N LEU A 78 3.69 2.42 -0.01
CA LEU A 78 2.69 2.52 -1.07
C LEU A 78 3.00 3.63 -2.06
N ALA A 79 3.36 4.82 -1.60
CA ALA A 79 3.73 5.93 -2.47
C ALA A 79 4.88 5.56 -3.41
N VAL A 80 5.94 4.94 -2.89
CA VAL A 80 7.08 4.47 -3.67
C VAL A 80 6.67 3.38 -4.66
N SER A 81 5.85 2.42 -4.23
CA SER A 81 5.39 1.31 -5.09
C SER A 81 4.48 1.79 -6.21
N VAL A 82 3.60 2.76 -5.96
CA VAL A 82 2.76 3.41 -7.01
C VAL A 82 3.63 4.14 -8.03
N LEU A 83 4.68 4.85 -7.59
CA LEU A 83 5.61 5.52 -8.51
C LEU A 83 6.37 4.52 -9.38
N LYS A 84 6.93 3.47 -8.80
CA LYS A 84 7.60 2.39 -9.56
C LYS A 84 6.65 1.78 -10.60
N HIS A 85 5.43 1.46 -10.19
CA HIS A 85 4.43 0.87 -11.10
C HIS A 85 4.04 1.82 -12.24
N LYS A 86 4.02 3.13 -12.00
CA LYS A 86 3.80 4.14 -13.04
C LYS A 86 4.93 4.15 -14.08
N GLU A 87 6.18 4.00 -13.66
CA GLU A 87 7.33 3.86 -14.56
C GLU A 87 7.23 2.54 -15.35
N SER A 88 6.82 1.46 -14.71
CA SER A 88 6.58 0.16 -15.35
C SER A 88 5.47 0.23 -16.41
N ILE A 89 4.40 1.00 -16.20
CA ILE A 89 3.36 1.25 -17.22
C ILE A 89 3.95 1.95 -18.44
N GLN A 90 4.81 2.95 -18.25
CA GLN A 90 5.46 3.64 -19.36
C GLN A 90 6.36 2.70 -20.16
N ALA A 91 7.18 1.90 -19.49
CA ALA A 91 8.04 0.91 -20.14
C ALA A 91 7.22 -0.15 -20.90
N ALA A 92 6.17 -0.67 -20.28
CA ALA A 92 5.28 -1.66 -20.88
C ALA A 92 4.58 -1.14 -22.15
N TYR A 93 4.14 0.13 -22.12
CA TYR A 93 3.57 0.77 -23.31
C TYR A 93 4.60 0.89 -24.45
N THR A 94 5.83 1.30 -24.14
CA THR A 94 6.91 1.40 -25.12
C THR A 94 7.21 0.04 -25.75
N ASP A 95 7.28 -1.02 -24.92
CA ASP A 95 7.49 -2.39 -25.38
C ASP A 95 6.31 -2.88 -26.25
N MET A 96 5.07 -2.57 -25.87
CA MET A 96 3.88 -2.86 -26.67
C MET A 96 3.95 -2.14 -28.03
N GLN A 97 4.25 -0.84 -28.06
CA GLN A 97 4.37 -0.07 -29.29
C GLN A 97 5.45 -0.62 -30.22
N PHE A 98 6.58 -1.05 -29.66
CA PHE A 98 7.61 -1.76 -30.43
C PHE A 98 7.02 -3.00 -31.10
N CYS A 99 6.26 -3.84 -30.39
CA CYS A 99 5.64 -5.03 -30.95
C CYS A 99 4.61 -4.70 -32.05
N VAL A 100 3.74 -3.69 -31.80
CA VAL A 100 2.73 -3.23 -32.78
C VAL A 100 3.39 -2.75 -34.05
N ASN A 101 4.39 -1.86 -33.96
CA ASN A 101 5.09 -1.29 -35.13
C ASN A 101 5.77 -2.38 -35.96
N ASN A 102 6.42 -3.37 -35.33
CA ASN A 102 7.04 -4.48 -36.05
C ASN A 102 6.00 -5.42 -36.68
N CYS A 103 4.79 -5.53 -36.13
CA CYS A 103 3.71 -6.26 -36.79
C CYS A 103 3.18 -5.53 -38.02
N ILE A 104 3.10 -4.19 -38.01
CA ILE A 104 2.64 -3.36 -39.12
C ILE A 104 3.63 -3.39 -40.29
N VAL A 105 4.93 -3.22 -40.01
CA VAL A 105 6.01 -3.22 -41.05
C VAL A 105 6.27 -4.64 -41.58
N GLY A 106 5.75 -5.67 -40.90
CA GLY A 106 6.12 -7.06 -41.17
C GLY A 106 7.55 -7.35 -40.70
N PHE A 107 7.86 -8.46 -40.10
CA PHE A 107 9.15 -8.78 -39.47
C PHE A 107 10.43 -8.58 -40.33
N GLU A 108 10.27 -8.04 -41.54
CA GLU A 108 11.35 -7.84 -42.54
C GLU A 108 12.24 -6.60 -42.23
N GLY A 109 11.79 -5.74 -41.29
CA GLY A 109 12.50 -4.50 -40.95
C GLY A 109 13.76 -4.67 -40.11
N LEU A 110 13.92 -5.81 -39.42
CA LEU A 110 15.03 -6.09 -38.49
C LEU A 110 15.58 -7.50 -38.74
N PRO A 111 16.92 -7.70 -38.61
CA PRO A 111 17.49 -9.03 -38.58
C PRO A 111 16.84 -9.92 -37.53
N PRO A 112 16.53 -11.20 -37.81
CA PRO A 112 15.85 -12.10 -36.90
C PRO A 112 16.52 -12.22 -35.51
N ASP A 113 17.84 -12.25 -35.46
CA ASP A 113 18.61 -12.34 -34.21
C ASP A 113 18.46 -11.06 -33.36
N LEU A 114 18.43 -9.89 -34.00
CA LEU A 114 18.23 -8.62 -33.33
C LEU A 114 16.80 -8.51 -32.78
N LEU A 115 15.82 -8.90 -33.58
CA LEU A 115 14.41 -8.93 -33.19
C LEU A 115 14.22 -9.82 -31.94
N ARG A 116 14.84 -10.99 -31.94
CA ARG A 116 14.81 -11.91 -30.80
C ARG A 116 15.48 -11.31 -29.57
N THR A 117 16.67 -10.73 -29.71
CA THR A 117 17.39 -10.09 -28.59
C THR A 117 16.57 -8.96 -27.94
N ILE A 118 15.92 -8.12 -28.75
CA ILE A 118 15.06 -7.04 -28.24
C ILE A 118 13.84 -7.63 -27.52
N THR A 119 13.21 -8.66 -28.11
CA THR A 119 12.05 -9.31 -27.50
C THR A 119 12.40 -9.96 -26.17
N ASP A 120 13.54 -10.64 -26.06
CA ASP A 120 14.03 -11.21 -24.80
C ASP A 120 14.26 -10.12 -23.76
N SER A 121 14.76 -8.95 -24.16
CA SER A 121 14.91 -7.79 -23.28
C SER A 121 13.55 -7.24 -22.82
N CYS A 122 12.51 -7.23 -23.66
CA CYS A 122 11.14 -6.86 -23.27
C CYS A 122 10.57 -7.86 -22.25
N ILE A 123 10.83 -9.16 -22.42
CA ILE A 123 10.40 -10.21 -21.48
C ILE A 123 11.05 -10.02 -20.12
N VAL A 124 12.35 -9.72 -20.05
CA VAL A 124 13.04 -9.44 -18.79
C VAL A 124 12.43 -8.23 -18.08
N ARG A 125 12.11 -7.15 -18.81
CA ARG A 125 11.42 -5.98 -18.23
C ARG A 125 9.99 -6.32 -17.77
N MET A 126 9.29 -7.16 -18.51
CA MET A 126 7.98 -7.67 -18.14
C MET A 126 8.04 -8.43 -16.80
N ASP A 127 8.98 -9.35 -16.62
CA ASP A 127 9.12 -10.12 -15.38
C ASP A 127 9.41 -9.19 -14.19
N LYS A 128 10.28 -8.19 -14.39
CA LYS A 128 10.53 -7.16 -13.37
C LYS A 128 9.25 -6.40 -13.00
N ALA A 129 8.50 -5.94 -14.00
CA ALA A 129 7.26 -5.20 -13.79
C ALA A 129 6.17 -6.06 -13.10
N MET A 130 6.11 -7.36 -13.39
CA MET A 130 5.20 -8.28 -12.71
C MET A 130 5.57 -8.48 -11.24
N ASN A 131 6.85 -8.50 -10.91
CA ASN A 131 7.32 -8.56 -9.51
C ASN A 131 6.98 -7.25 -8.76
N GLU A 132 7.20 -6.08 -9.37
CA GLU A 132 6.82 -4.78 -8.80
C GLU A 132 5.30 -4.66 -8.60
N ARG A 133 4.50 -5.18 -9.54
CA ARG A 133 3.05 -5.29 -9.40
C ARG A 133 2.64 -6.18 -8.23
N ALA A 134 3.30 -7.32 -8.04
CA ALA A 134 3.03 -8.22 -6.92
C ALA A 134 3.35 -7.55 -5.57
N GLU A 135 4.44 -6.76 -5.49
CA GLU A 135 4.77 -5.95 -4.32
C GLU A 135 3.67 -4.92 -4.04
N LEU A 136 3.21 -4.19 -5.06
CA LEU A 136 2.12 -3.22 -4.93
C LEU A 136 0.82 -3.87 -4.46
N LEU A 137 0.45 -5.03 -5.02
CA LEU A 137 -0.74 -5.78 -4.60
C LEU A 137 -0.65 -6.21 -3.14
N THR A 138 0.52 -6.66 -2.68
CA THR A 138 0.75 -7.03 -1.28
C THR A 138 0.52 -5.84 -0.34
N LEU A 139 1.08 -4.67 -0.68
CA LEU A 139 0.88 -3.44 0.09
C LEU A 139 -0.58 -2.97 0.06
N LEU A 140 -1.30 -3.17 -1.05
CA LEU A 140 -2.72 -2.85 -1.16
C LEU A 140 -3.59 -3.79 -0.30
N LEU A 141 -3.22 -5.05 -0.13
CA LEU A 141 -3.89 -5.96 0.80
C LEU A 141 -3.69 -5.51 2.25
N GLU A 142 -2.49 -5.09 2.63
CA GLU A 142 -2.21 -4.53 3.95
C GLU A 142 -3.00 -3.24 4.19
N ALA A 143 -3.01 -2.33 3.21
CA ALA A 143 -3.80 -1.10 3.27
C ALA A 143 -5.30 -1.37 3.36
N ARG A 144 -5.80 -2.37 2.66
CA ARG A 144 -7.20 -2.81 2.74
C ARG A 144 -7.57 -3.26 4.16
N ALA A 145 -6.69 -3.99 4.82
CA ALA A 145 -6.90 -4.46 6.20
C ALA A 145 -6.93 -3.30 7.21
N LEU A 146 -6.11 -2.26 7.03
CA LEU A 146 -5.96 -1.14 7.95
C LEU A 146 -6.88 0.05 7.63
N TRP A 147 -7.08 0.35 6.35
CA TRP A 147 -7.75 1.57 5.86
C TRP A 147 -9.07 1.31 5.12
N GLY A 148 -9.41 0.03 4.85
CA GLY A 148 -10.59 -0.37 4.09
C GLY A 148 -10.38 -0.42 2.58
N GLU A 149 -11.45 -0.74 1.84
CA GLU A 149 -11.37 -1.14 0.42
C GLU A 149 -11.23 0.01 -0.57
N ARG A 150 -11.45 1.27 -0.16
CA ARG A 150 -11.52 2.41 -1.09
C ARG A 150 -10.27 2.58 -1.93
N LEU A 151 -9.09 2.46 -1.31
CA LEU A 151 -7.81 2.61 -2.00
C LEU A 151 -7.59 1.46 -3.00
N SER A 152 -7.80 0.23 -2.58
CA SER A 152 -7.64 -0.95 -3.43
C SER A 152 -8.55 -0.91 -4.65
N ASN A 153 -9.82 -0.53 -4.47
CA ASN A 153 -10.80 -0.44 -5.56
C ASN A 153 -10.45 0.67 -6.56
N SER A 154 -9.89 1.79 -6.09
CA SER A 154 -9.50 2.91 -6.97
C SER A 154 -8.29 2.62 -7.85
N LEU A 155 -7.45 1.66 -7.47
CA LEU A 155 -6.23 1.31 -8.21
C LEU A 155 -6.39 0.07 -9.13
N GLY A 156 -7.57 -0.53 -9.22
CA GLY A 156 -7.79 -1.75 -9.99
C GLY A 156 -7.37 -1.62 -11.46
N GLU A 157 -7.84 -0.59 -12.16
CA GLU A 157 -7.46 -0.31 -13.55
C GLU A 157 -5.97 0.02 -13.68
N PHE A 158 -5.44 0.87 -12.80
CA PHE A 158 -4.04 1.25 -12.78
C PHE A 158 -3.12 0.03 -12.66
N VAL A 159 -3.43 -0.91 -11.77
CA VAL A 159 -2.63 -2.11 -11.51
C VAL A 159 -2.71 -3.11 -12.68
N SER A 160 -3.86 -3.21 -13.37
CA SER A 160 -4.03 -4.12 -14.50
C SER A 160 -3.43 -3.60 -15.81
N THR A 161 -3.26 -2.29 -15.96
CA THR A 161 -2.81 -1.66 -17.21
C THR A 161 -1.46 -2.20 -17.68
N CYS A 162 -0.50 -2.36 -16.80
CA CYS A 162 0.83 -2.86 -17.14
C CYS A 162 0.77 -4.29 -17.69
N GLU A 163 -0.01 -5.17 -17.05
CA GLU A 163 -0.22 -6.56 -17.51
C GLU A 163 -0.88 -6.61 -18.89
N ASN A 164 -1.84 -5.73 -19.13
CA ASN A 164 -2.54 -5.64 -20.40
C ASN A 164 -1.59 -5.28 -21.55
N PHE A 165 -0.68 -4.29 -21.34
CA PHE A 165 0.32 -3.95 -22.36
C PHE A 165 1.30 -5.10 -22.61
N TYR A 166 1.74 -5.79 -21.58
CA TYR A 166 2.62 -6.95 -21.76
C TYR A 166 1.91 -8.17 -22.37
N GLY A 167 0.58 -8.17 -22.44
CA GLY A 167 -0.18 -9.13 -23.24
C GLY A 167 0.24 -9.12 -24.70
N ALA A 168 0.44 -7.94 -25.30
CA ALA A 168 0.94 -7.80 -26.68
C ALA A 168 2.38 -8.30 -26.83
N VAL A 169 3.24 -8.04 -25.85
CA VAL A 169 4.65 -8.54 -25.88
C VAL A 169 4.69 -10.07 -25.83
N ARG A 170 3.85 -10.70 -25.00
CA ARG A 170 3.73 -12.17 -24.94
C ARG A 170 3.27 -12.75 -26.28
N LEU A 171 2.23 -12.17 -26.88
CA LEU A 171 1.76 -12.60 -28.19
C LEU A 171 2.83 -12.44 -29.27
N PHE A 172 3.59 -11.34 -29.21
CA PHE A 172 4.68 -11.07 -30.15
C PHE A 172 5.81 -12.10 -30.01
N SER A 173 6.24 -12.43 -28.79
CA SER A 173 7.26 -13.46 -28.56
C SER A 173 6.84 -14.83 -29.09
N VAL A 174 5.55 -15.14 -29.01
CA VAL A 174 5.00 -16.38 -29.60
C VAL A 174 4.97 -16.31 -31.12
N ALA A 175 4.62 -15.15 -31.70
CA ALA A 175 4.53 -14.96 -33.14
C ALA A 175 5.87 -15.11 -33.88
N ILE A 176 6.96 -14.64 -33.24
CA ILE A 176 8.33 -14.75 -33.84
C ILE A 176 8.99 -16.12 -33.59
N GLY A 177 8.32 -17.03 -32.87
CA GLY A 177 8.85 -18.36 -32.57
C GLY A 177 9.03 -19.22 -33.87
N PRO A 178 10.08 -20.07 -33.91
CA PRO A 178 10.47 -20.81 -35.15
C PRO A 178 9.50 -21.90 -35.57
N GLU A 179 8.59 -22.32 -34.69
CA GLU A 179 7.68 -23.46 -34.92
C GLU A 179 6.30 -23.03 -35.46
N ARG A 180 6.11 -21.78 -35.87
CA ARG A 180 4.80 -21.25 -36.26
C ARG A 180 4.59 -21.29 -37.76
N THR A 181 3.36 -21.70 -38.14
CA THR A 181 2.95 -21.58 -39.54
C THR A 181 2.67 -20.12 -39.89
N PHE A 182 2.73 -19.79 -41.17
CA PHE A 182 2.45 -18.43 -41.68
C PHE A 182 1.05 -17.94 -41.21
N GLU A 183 0.05 -18.80 -41.27
CA GLU A 183 -1.31 -18.47 -40.86
C GLU A 183 -1.40 -18.13 -39.34
N GLN A 184 -0.66 -18.87 -38.51
CA GLN A 184 -0.60 -18.61 -37.06
C GLN A 184 0.11 -17.28 -36.80
N GLN A 185 1.22 -17.01 -37.49
CA GLN A 185 1.94 -15.74 -37.34
C GLN A 185 1.04 -14.56 -37.72
N ASP A 186 0.30 -14.68 -38.84
CA ASP A 186 -0.61 -13.64 -39.30
C ASP A 186 -1.77 -13.39 -38.35
N ALA A 187 -2.31 -14.43 -37.74
CA ALA A 187 -3.34 -14.31 -36.71
C ALA A 187 -2.83 -13.57 -35.47
N TYR A 188 -1.61 -13.88 -34.99
CA TYR A 188 -1.00 -13.17 -33.86
C TYR A 188 -0.70 -11.70 -34.20
N LYS A 189 -0.17 -11.41 -35.39
CA LYS A 189 0.08 -10.05 -35.87
C LYS A 189 -1.19 -9.21 -35.86
N ARG A 190 -2.29 -9.72 -36.43
CA ARG A 190 -3.57 -9.02 -36.43
C ARG A 190 -4.04 -8.71 -35.00
N ARG A 191 -3.96 -9.69 -34.09
CA ARG A 191 -4.39 -9.47 -32.71
C ARG A 191 -3.53 -8.42 -31.97
N ILE A 192 -2.22 -8.38 -32.21
CA ILE A 192 -1.32 -7.38 -31.63
C ILE A 192 -1.67 -5.98 -32.15
N ILE A 193 -1.94 -5.84 -33.47
CA ILE A 193 -2.35 -4.56 -34.05
C ILE A 193 -3.69 -4.09 -33.46
N GLU A 194 -4.69 -4.98 -33.38
CA GLU A 194 -5.99 -4.70 -32.77
C GLU A 194 -5.83 -4.21 -31.32
N LEU A 195 -4.97 -4.84 -30.52
CA LEU A 195 -4.69 -4.39 -29.15
C LEU A 195 -4.09 -2.99 -29.14
N GLY A 196 -3.18 -2.67 -30.06
CA GLY A 196 -2.61 -1.32 -30.20
C GLY A 196 -3.68 -0.26 -30.50
N GLU A 197 -4.63 -0.59 -31.40
CA GLU A 197 -5.76 0.28 -31.75
C GLU A 197 -6.74 0.43 -30.57
N GLU A 198 -7.07 -0.65 -29.87
CA GLU A 198 -7.93 -0.64 -28.67
C GLU A 198 -7.35 0.31 -27.60
N TYR A 199 -6.03 0.23 -27.34
CA TYR A 199 -5.40 1.10 -26.33
C TYR A 199 -5.28 2.55 -26.81
N SER A 200 -5.02 2.79 -28.08
CA SER A 200 -5.03 4.13 -28.65
C SER A 200 -6.42 4.76 -28.55
N ALA A 201 -7.48 4.02 -28.89
CA ALA A 201 -8.86 4.45 -28.75
C ALA A 201 -9.25 4.70 -27.29
N ALA A 202 -8.68 3.94 -26.34
CA ALA A 202 -8.83 4.18 -24.92
C ALA A 202 -8.02 5.38 -24.40
N GLY A 203 -7.33 6.13 -25.27
CA GLY A 203 -6.58 7.35 -24.95
C GLY A 203 -5.16 7.11 -24.41
N TRP A 204 -4.58 5.92 -24.63
CA TRP A 204 -3.17 5.66 -24.38
C TRP A 204 -2.38 6.07 -25.63
N GLU A 205 -1.76 7.25 -25.59
CA GLU A 205 -1.03 7.85 -26.70
C GLU A 205 0.40 8.15 -26.27
N GLU A 206 1.33 8.09 -27.21
CA GLU A 206 2.71 8.50 -27.00
C GLU A 206 2.74 9.96 -26.49
N GLY A 207 3.54 10.21 -25.47
CA GLY A 207 3.63 11.52 -24.80
C GLY A 207 2.54 11.81 -23.73
N LYS A 208 1.44 11.04 -23.67
CA LYS A 208 0.38 11.22 -22.65
C LYS A 208 0.32 10.11 -21.60
N ILE A 209 1.17 9.09 -21.70
CA ILE A 209 1.12 7.89 -20.86
C ILE A 209 1.23 8.22 -19.39
N LEU A 210 2.23 9.04 -19.02
CA LEU A 210 2.44 9.44 -17.62
C LEU A 210 1.29 10.29 -17.08
N SER A 211 0.68 11.14 -17.90
CA SER A 211 -0.47 11.93 -17.49
C SER A 211 -1.69 11.06 -17.24
N LYS A 212 -1.95 10.08 -18.11
CA LYS A 212 -3.06 9.13 -17.94
C LYS A 212 -2.83 8.21 -16.75
N ALA A 213 -1.62 7.65 -16.58
CA ALA A 213 -1.27 6.87 -15.42
C ALA A 213 -1.40 7.69 -14.12
N SER A 214 -1.04 8.99 -14.16
CA SER A 214 -1.25 9.91 -13.03
C SER A 214 -2.73 10.10 -12.73
N GLN A 215 -3.56 10.26 -13.74
CA GLN A 215 -5.01 10.40 -13.57
C GLN A 215 -5.62 9.16 -12.92
N LEU A 216 -5.24 7.95 -13.36
CA LEU A 216 -5.70 6.70 -12.76
C LEU A 216 -5.26 6.51 -11.31
N SER A 217 -4.10 7.05 -10.95
CA SER A 217 -3.55 6.97 -9.59
C SER A 217 -3.84 8.19 -8.71
N GLN A 218 -4.53 9.22 -9.21
CA GLN A 218 -4.72 10.50 -8.50
C GLN A 218 -5.40 10.32 -7.15
N PHE A 219 -6.51 9.59 -7.12
CA PHE A 219 -7.22 9.33 -5.87
C PHE A 219 -6.33 8.64 -4.83
N ALA A 220 -5.53 7.65 -5.29
CA ALA A 220 -4.61 6.95 -4.41
C ALA A 220 -3.51 7.87 -3.89
N HIS A 221 -2.97 8.75 -4.74
CA HIS A 221 -1.98 9.74 -4.35
C HIS A 221 -2.50 10.65 -3.24
N ASP A 222 -3.69 11.24 -3.44
CA ASP A 222 -4.32 12.15 -2.47
C ASP A 222 -4.65 11.42 -1.16
N TYR A 223 -5.14 10.18 -1.25
CA TYR A 223 -5.45 9.36 -0.09
C TYR A 223 -4.20 9.02 0.73
N ILE A 224 -3.12 8.58 0.06
CA ILE A 224 -1.83 8.26 0.68
C ILE A 224 -1.24 9.52 1.33
N GLN A 225 -1.28 10.67 0.65
CA GLN A 225 -0.82 11.95 1.18
C GLN A 225 -1.56 12.33 2.47
N SER A 226 -2.87 12.09 2.54
CA SER A 226 -3.67 12.33 3.74
C SER A 226 -3.25 11.49 4.94
N LYS A 227 -2.56 10.36 4.71
CA LYS A 227 -2.01 9.48 5.77
C LYS A 227 -0.59 9.88 6.18
N LEU A 228 0.18 10.49 5.26
CA LEU A 228 1.52 11.00 5.54
C LEU A 228 1.50 12.32 6.35
N LEU A 229 0.42 13.10 6.26
CA LEU A 229 0.30 14.41 6.91
C LEU A 229 -0.40 14.37 8.29
N LYS A 230 -0.79 13.19 8.75
CA LYS A 230 -1.38 12.98 10.10
C LYS A 230 -0.36 12.46 11.08
#